data_ccaf32407b00f992c4cee356e1b2f214
#
_entry.id   ccaf32407b00f992c4cee356e1b2f214
#
_cell.length_a   1.000
_cell.length_b   1.000
_cell.length_c   1.000
_cell.angle_alpha   90.00
_cell.angle_beta   90.00
_cell.angle_gamma   90.00
#
_symmetry.space_group_name_H-M   'P 1'
#
loop_
_entity.id
_entity.type
_entity.pdbx_description
1 polymer ?
#
loop_
_entity_poly.entity_id
_entity_poly.type
_entity_poly.pdbx_seq_one_letter_code
_entity_poly.pdbx_strand_id
1 'polypeptide(L)'
;MKYLIIIFFILTNTNFSYSAQKDKAYFAGGCFWCVEESFEKLNGVEEVISGYSGGITENPTYKEVTYGKTGHFEVVEVIYDKNIISYERLLNNFWVNIDPFDAYGQFCD
;
A
#
# COMPACT_ATOMS: atom_id res chain seq x y z
N MET A 1 -54.11 -8.82 -42.76
CA MET A 1 -52.82 -8.09 -42.55
C MET A 1 -52.27 -8.47 -41.18
N LYS A 2 -51.17 -9.20 -41.20
CA LYS A 2 -50.49 -9.60 -39.94
C LYS A 2 -49.42 -8.60 -39.69
N TYR A 3 -49.56 -7.79 -38.63
CA TYR A 3 -48.54 -6.88 -38.20
C TYR A 3 -47.48 -7.65 -37.36
N LEU A 4 -46.30 -7.79 -37.93
CA LEU A 4 -45.15 -8.37 -37.24
C LEU A 4 -44.54 -7.27 -36.38
N ILE A 5 -44.74 -7.34 -35.04
CA ILE A 5 -44.11 -6.45 -34.07
C ILE A 5 -42.70 -6.99 -33.83
N ILE A 6 -41.72 -6.36 -34.44
CA ILE A 6 -40.31 -6.61 -34.16
C ILE A 6 -39.97 -5.86 -32.87
N ILE A 7 -39.92 -6.56 -31.74
CA ILE A 7 -39.41 -6.03 -30.49
C ILE A 7 -37.87 -6.00 -30.61
N PHE A 8 -37.35 -4.79 -30.83
CA PHE A 8 -35.91 -4.54 -30.83
C PHE A 8 -35.47 -4.54 -29.37
N PHE A 9 -34.87 -5.64 -28.92
CA PHE A 9 -34.24 -5.74 -27.59
C PHE A 9 -32.93 -4.95 -27.65
N ILE A 10 -32.97 -3.69 -27.21
CA ILE A 10 -31.77 -2.89 -27.03
C ILE A 10 -31.06 -3.44 -25.78
N LEU A 11 -30.09 -4.30 -25.99
CA LEU A 11 -29.08 -4.68 -24.97
C LEU A 11 -28.25 -3.42 -24.67
N THR A 12 -28.67 -2.65 -23.69
CA THR A 12 -27.83 -1.62 -23.10
C THR A 12 -26.70 -2.33 -22.33
N ASN A 13 -25.58 -2.46 -22.99
CA ASN A 13 -24.31 -2.81 -22.29
C ASN A 13 -24.00 -1.66 -21.35
N THR A 14 -24.44 -1.76 -20.11
CA THR A 14 -23.94 -0.91 -19.04
C THR A 14 -22.50 -1.34 -18.76
N ASN A 15 -21.56 -0.69 -19.40
CA ASN A 15 -20.16 -0.80 -19.01
C ASN A 15 -20.06 -0.22 -17.60
N PHE A 16 -20.07 -1.09 -16.60
CA PHE A 16 -19.77 -0.73 -15.22
C PHE A 16 -18.28 -0.34 -15.20
N SER A 17 -18.00 0.95 -15.34
CA SER A 17 -16.65 1.47 -15.21
C SER A 17 -16.27 1.40 -13.74
N TYR A 18 -15.47 0.40 -13.38
CA TYR A 18 -14.85 0.31 -12.05
C TYR A 18 -13.82 1.42 -11.95
N SER A 19 -14.12 2.45 -11.16
CA SER A 19 -13.16 3.49 -10.81
C SER A 19 -12.37 3.06 -9.58
N ALA A 20 -11.06 2.79 -9.74
CA ALA A 20 -10.17 2.52 -8.62
C ALA A 20 -10.13 3.74 -7.67
N GLN A 21 -10.32 3.51 -6.37
CA GLN A 21 -10.15 4.53 -5.32
C GLN A 21 -8.82 4.32 -4.62
N LYS A 22 -7.79 4.97 -5.13
CA LYS A 22 -6.44 4.90 -4.60
C LYS A 22 -6.28 5.73 -3.35
N ASP A 23 -5.58 5.17 -2.37
CA ASP A 23 -5.14 5.84 -1.16
C ASP A 23 -3.71 5.42 -0.83
N LYS A 24 -3.09 6.13 0.11
CA LYS A 24 -1.72 5.89 0.56
C LYS A 24 -1.69 5.63 2.06
N ALA A 25 -0.85 4.67 2.46
CA ALA A 25 -0.53 4.40 3.85
C ALA A 25 0.99 4.31 4.02
N TYR A 26 1.47 4.68 5.19
CA TYR A 26 2.90 4.70 5.49
C TYR A 26 3.18 3.82 6.71
N PHE A 27 4.18 2.95 6.60
CA PHE A 27 4.56 2.04 7.67
C PHE A 27 6.07 2.07 7.87
N ALA A 28 6.49 2.17 9.14
CA ALA A 28 7.88 2.06 9.57
C ALA A 28 8.03 0.79 10.41
N GLY A 29 8.72 -0.20 9.89
CA GLY A 29 8.84 -1.53 10.53
C GLY A 29 10.28 -2.08 10.49
N GLY A 30 11.28 -1.22 10.61
CA GLY A 30 12.68 -1.61 10.48
C GLY A 30 13.08 -1.80 9.02
N CYS A 31 13.72 -2.90 8.69
CA CYS A 31 14.16 -3.19 7.33
C CYS A 31 13.02 -3.05 6.32
N PHE A 32 13.03 -1.97 5.51
CA PHE A 32 11.96 -1.68 4.57
C PHE A 32 11.83 -2.71 3.46
N TRP A 33 12.88 -3.46 3.11
CA TRP A 33 12.81 -4.54 2.12
C TRP A 33 11.90 -5.69 2.59
N CYS A 34 11.96 -6.05 3.89
CA CYS A 34 11.10 -7.08 4.46
C CYS A 34 9.63 -6.62 4.52
N VAL A 35 9.43 -5.36 4.90
CA VAL A 35 8.09 -4.74 4.97
C VAL A 35 7.49 -4.61 3.57
N GLU A 36 8.27 -4.11 2.60
CA GLU A 36 7.88 -3.99 1.19
C GLU A 36 7.35 -5.33 0.64
N GLU A 37 8.15 -6.40 0.77
CA GLU A 37 7.76 -7.74 0.32
C GLU A 37 6.44 -8.22 0.94
N SER A 38 6.21 -7.92 2.22
CA SER A 38 5.00 -8.34 2.92
C SER A 38 3.73 -7.67 2.37
N PHE A 39 3.83 -6.42 1.92
CA PHE A 39 2.72 -5.68 1.36
C PHE A 39 2.48 -5.97 -0.11
N GLU A 40 3.52 -6.15 -0.91
CA GLU A 40 3.40 -6.43 -2.35
C GLU A 40 2.57 -7.66 -2.67
N LYS A 41 2.52 -8.62 -1.75
CA LYS A 41 1.73 -9.87 -1.90
C LYS A 41 0.23 -9.69 -1.70
N LEU A 42 -0.21 -8.55 -1.17
CA LEU A 42 -1.61 -8.32 -0.85
C LEU A 42 -2.42 -7.91 -2.07
N ASN A 43 -3.54 -8.58 -2.30
CA ASN A 43 -4.48 -8.18 -3.33
C ASN A 43 -5.08 -6.81 -2.99
N GLY A 44 -5.02 -5.88 -3.94
CA GLY A 44 -5.47 -4.50 -3.75
C GLY A 44 -4.33 -3.52 -3.46
N VAL A 45 -3.13 -3.99 -3.12
CA VAL A 45 -1.92 -3.19 -3.10
C VAL A 45 -1.39 -3.07 -4.52
N GLU A 46 -1.26 -1.83 -5.00
CA GLU A 46 -0.81 -1.56 -6.37
C GLU A 46 0.70 -1.33 -6.45
N GLU A 47 1.24 -0.63 -5.46
CA GLU A 47 2.65 -0.27 -5.42
C GLU A 47 3.12 -0.10 -3.97
N VAL A 48 4.35 -0.48 -3.70
CA VAL A 48 5.04 -0.22 -2.43
C VAL A 48 6.37 0.45 -2.74
N ILE A 49 6.59 1.60 -2.12
CA ILE A 49 7.78 2.43 -2.35
C ILE A 49 8.54 2.59 -1.05
N SER A 50 9.78 2.13 -1.04
CA SER A 50 10.68 2.30 0.11
C SER A 50 11.26 3.72 0.15
N GLY A 51 11.40 4.28 1.33
CA GLY A 51 11.92 5.63 1.52
C GLY A 51 12.22 5.93 2.98
N TYR A 52 12.38 7.21 3.27
CA TYR A 52 12.74 7.71 4.59
C TYR A 52 11.78 8.79 5.05
N SER A 53 11.48 8.82 6.35
CA SER A 53 10.57 9.82 6.92
C SER A 53 10.87 10.13 8.39
N GLY A 54 10.45 11.31 8.82
CA GLY A 54 10.51 11.75 10.21
C GLY A 54 11.77 12.50 10.60
N GLY A 55 12.81 12.51 9.78
CA GLY A 55 14.07 13.17 10.03
C GLY A 55 14.16 14.59 9.49
N ILE A 56 15.33 15.19 9.66
CA ILE A 56 15.61 16.59 9.28
C ILE A 56 16.57 16.73 8.10
N THR A 57 17.32 15.70 7.77
CA THR A 57 18.30 15.72 6.67
C THR A 57 17.56 15.64 5.34
N GLU A 58 17.84 16.59 4.45
CA GLU A 58 17.29 16.57 3.08
C GLU A 58 18.04 15.54 2.23
N ASN A 59 17.27 14.76 1.45
CA ASN A 59 17.80 13.73 0.54
C ASN A 59 18.84 12.80 1.19
N PRO A 60 18.51 12.15 2.34
CA PRO A 60 19.47 11.31 3.03
C PRO A 60 19.82 10.09 2.22
N THR A 61 21.04 9.64 2.34
CA THR A 61 21.48 8.33 1.84
C THR A 61 21.13 7.23 2.83
N TYR A 62 21.04 5.98 2.35
CA TYR A 62 20.84 4.81 3.20
C TYR A 62 21.86 4.74 4.34
N LYS A 63 23.14 4.99 4.03
CA LYS A 63 24.22 4.98 5.00
C LYS A 63 24.04 6.03 6.10
N GLU A 64 23.60 7.24 5.76
CA GLU A 64 23.33 8.30 6.73
C GLU A 64 22.18 7.94 7.66
N VAL A 65 21.11 7.34 7.14
CA VAL A 65 19.97 6.90 7.93
C VAL A 65 20.34 5.76 8.87
N THR A 66 21.05 4.74 8.40
CA THR A 66 21.47 3.59 9.20
C THR A 66 22.46 3.95 10.31
N TYR A 67 23.26 4.98 10.13
CA TYR A 67 24.12 5.50 11.20
C TYR A 67 23.39 6.36 12.24
N GLY A 68 22.08 6.56 12.11
CA GLY A 68 21.24 7.23 13.09
C GLY A 68 21.46 8.73 13.25
N LYS A 69 22.08 9.40 12.27
CA LYS A 69 22.41 10.84 12.34
C LYS A 69 21.36 11.75 11.72
N THR A 70 20.44 11.21 10.95
CA THR A 70 19.45 11.99 10.17
C THR A 70 18.14 12.20 10.92
N GLY A 71 17.82 11.36 11.91
CA GLY A 71 16.51 11.27 12.55
C GLY A 71 15.43 10.61 11.69
N HIS A 72 15.75 10.20 10.44
CA HIS A 72 14.85 9.45 9.59
C HIS A 72 14.74 7.99 10.00
N PHE A 73 13.55 7.43 9.77
CA PHE A 73 13.28 6.00 9.79
C PHE A 73 13.13 5.48 8.37
N GLU A 74 13.44 4.20 8.17
CA GLU A 74 13.05 3.49 6.97
C GLU A 74 11.54 3.27 6.98
N VAL A 75 10.87 3.67 5.90
CA VAL A 75 9.43 3.56 5.76
C VAL A 75 9.05 3.01 4.39
N VAL A 76 7.88 2.43 4.29
CA VAL A 76 7.25 2.11 3.02
C VAL A 76 5.99 2.94 2.83
N GLU A 77 5.81 3.47 1.62
CA GLU A 77 4.56 4.04 1.14
C GLU A 77 3.80 2.95 0.40
N VAL A 78 2.62 2.61 0.87
CA VAL A 78 1.74 1.61 0.26
C VAL A 78 0.64 2.33 -0.48
N ILE A 79 0.60 2.17 -1.80
CA ILE A 79 -0.48 2.67 -2.65
C ILE A 79 -1.46 1.53 -2.87
N TYR A 80 -2.71 1.71 -2.46
CA TYR A 80 -3.71 0.65 -2.48
C TYR A 80 -5.09 1.12 -2.95
N ASP A 81 -5.88 0.20 -3.47
CA ASP A 81 -7.26 0.43 -3.86
C ASP A 81 -8.20 0.15 -2.68
N LYS A 82 -8.83 1.19 -2.14
CA LYS A 82 -9.76 1.09 -1.01
C LYS A 82 -10.99 0.23 -1.28
N ASN A 83 -11.32 0.01 -2.54
CA ASN A 83 -12.41 -0.86 -2.91
C ASN A 83 -12.06 -2.35 -2.81
N ILE A 84 -10.77 -2.69 -2.82
CA ILE A 84 -10.26 -4.07 -2.78
C ILE A 84 -9.74 -4.42 -1.40
N ILE A 85 -8.96 -3.54 -0.78
CA ILE A 85 -8.34 -3.75 0.52
C ILE A 85 -8.53 -2.53 1.42
N SER A 86 -8.85 -2.76 2.70
CA SER A 86 -8.99 -1.70 3.69
C SER A 86 -7.65 -1.33 4.33
N TYR A 87 -7.57 -0.13 4.89
CA TYR A 87 -6.44 0.25 5.75
C TYR A 87 -6.26 -0.69 6.94
N GLU A 88 -7.35 -1.14 7.56
CA GLU A 88 -7.29 -2.11 8.67
C GLU A 88 -6.63 -3.43 8.24
N ARG A 89 -6.89 -3.90 7.03
CA ARG A 89 -6.24 -5.10 6.51
C ARG A 89 -4.74 -4.89 6.29
N LEU A 90 -4.33 -3.72 5.82
CA LEU A 90 -2.91 -3.33 5.73
C LEU A 90 -2.27 -3.30 7.12
N LEU A 91 -2.94 -2.70 8.08
CA LEU A 91 -2.45 -2.59 9.46
C LEU A 91 -2.31 -3.97 10.11
N ASN A 92 -3.24 -4.88 9.89
CA ASN A 92 -3.14 -6.26 10.37
C ASN A 92 -1.95 -6.99 9.76
N ASN A 93 -1.69 -6.80 8.46
CA ASN A 93 -0.49 -7.34 7.82
C ASN A 93 0.80 -6.77 8.43
N PHE A 94 0.82 -5.48 8.73
CA PHE A 94 1.94 -4.83 9.39
C PHE A 94 2.23 -5.45 10.77
N TRP A 95 1.21 -5.61 11.62
CA TRP A 95 1.35 -6.14 12.98
C TRP A 95 1.92 -7.56 13.03
N VAL A 96 1.63 -8.41 12.07
CA VAL A 96 2.17 -9.79 12.04
C VAL A 96 3.59 -9.87 11.47
N ASN A 97 4.10 -8.79 10.91
CA ASN A 97 5.43 -8.72 10.29
C ASN A 97 6.43 -7.87 11.09
N ILE A 98 6.06 -7.39 12.27
CA ILE A 98 6.95 -6.66 13.18
C ILE A 98 7.01 -7.32 14.55
N ASP A 99 8.02 -6.95 15.34
CA ASP A 99 8.07 -7.26 16.77
C ASP A 99 7.53 -6.06 17.56
N PRO A 100 6.28 -6.12 18.07
CA PRO A 100 5.70 -4.99 18.79
C PRO A 100 6.27 -4.80 20.21
N PHE A 101 7.12 -5.70 20.67
CA PHE A 101 7.76 -5.63 21.98
C PHE A 101 9.16 -5.02 21.93
N ASP A 102 9.74 -4.85 20.73
CA ASP A 102 11.00 -4.13 20.56
C ASP A 102 10.75 -2.63 20.44
N ALA A 103 11.04 -1.90 21.52
CA ALA A 103 10.86 -0.45 21.58
C ALA A 103 11.98 0.34 20.88
N TYR A 104 13.08 -0.31 20.55
CA TYR A 104 14.29 0.35 20.08
C TYR A 104 14.75 -0.07 18.68
N GLY A 105 14.10 -1.01 18.08
CA GLY A 105 14.43 -1.51 16.76
C GLY A 105 13.42 -2.53 16.24
N GLN A 106 13.78 -3.20 15.16
CA GLN A 106 13.02 -4.32 14.60
C GLN A 106 13.98 -5.39 14.11
N PHE A 107 14.00 -6.54 14.78
CA PHE A 107 14.88 -7.66 14.47
C PHE A 107 16.37 -7.29 14.49
N CYS A 108 16.97 -7.09 13.33
CA CYS A 108 18.41 -6.77 13.19
C CYS A 108 18.70 -5.27 12.98
N ASP A 109 17.66 -4.43 12.96
CA ASP A 109 17.78 -2.99 12.70
C ASP A 109 17.60 -2.16 13.97
#